data_dd3b036d84819772acd6ae4d92846dbd
#
_entry.id   dd3b036d84819772acd6ae4d92846dbd
#
_cell.length_a   1.000
_cell.length_b   1.000
_cell.length_c   1.000
_cell.angle_alpha   90.00
_cell.angle_beta   90.00
_cell.angle_gamma   90.00
#
_symmetry.space_group_name_H-M   'P 1'
#
loop_
_entity.id
_entity.type
_entity.pdbx_description
1 polymer ?
#
loop_
_entity_poly.entity_id
_entity_poly.type
_entity_poly.pdbx_seq_one_letter_code
_entity_poly.pdbx_strand_id
1 'polypeptide(L)'
;MTGEEIQALVGAQRAFFNSGATLSVDFRIKSLRKLYDAVKAHEDDIHAALTADLGKSAYEGFMCESGLALTEISYMIKHTRKLARRKTVRTPLAQFASHSFTQAMPYGNTLVMSPWNYPFLLTIDPLADAIAAGNTVILKPSAYSPATSAIIERIVAECFAPEHVAVVTGGRAENTALLEQKFDFIFFTGSQNVGKEVLRHAAEFLTPAVLELGGKSPCIVDASANIELAAKRIAFGKFLNCGQTCVAPDYVLVERSVHDKLVAELAKQVERQFGATPLENADYGKIVNQKHFERLCGLIDESKVVHGGARDAESCRIAPTIMDGVVASDAVMGEEIFGPILPILTFETFDQVAQGLKGKAKPLAAYLFSSDKGHIDRFTHELQFGGGCINDVVIHLATSEMAFGGVGESGMGGYHGKRGFEAFSHVKSIVDKKTWLDLPMRYQPYSSALYEKLLHVFLR
;
A
#
# COMPACT_ATOMS: atom_id res chain seq x y z
N MET A 1 -19.52 3.87 17.39
CA MET A 1 -19.09 3.58 18.78
C MET A 1 -18.72 4.88 19.47
N THR A 2 -19.01 5.00 20.77
CA THR A 2 -18.56 6.14 21.57
C THR A 2 -17.06 6.04 21.90
N GLY A 3 -16.44 7.13 22.37
CA GLY A 3 -15.04 7.10 22.81
C GLY A 3 -14.78 6.14 23.97
N GLU A 4 -15.74 6.02 24.91
CA GLU A 4 -15.66 5.09 26.03
C GLU A 4 -15.74 3.63 25.59
N GLU A 5 -16.61 3.30 24.62
CA GLU A 5 -16.70 1.97 24.02
C GLU A 5 -15.41 1.59 23.28
N ILE A 6 -14.81 2.55 22.55
CA ILE A 6 -13.52 2.35 21.87
C ILE A 6 -12.41 2.10 22.90
N GLN A 7 -12.36 2.89 23.97
CA GLN A 7 -11.39 2.69 25.05
C GLN A 7 -11.54 1.33 25.70
N ALA A 8 -12.76 0.90 26.00
CA ALA A 8 -13.04 -0.43 26.55
C ALA A 8 -12.59 -1.56 25.63
N LEU A 9 -12.85 -1.42 24.31
CA LEU A 9 -12.43 -2.38 23.29
C LEU A 9 -10.89 -2.48 23.21
N VAL A 10 -10.19 -1.34 23.18
CA VAL A 10 -8.71 -1.30 23.20
C VAL A 10 -8.17 -1.98 24.45
N GLY A 11 -8.80 -1.75 25.62
CA GLY A 11 -8.45 -2.41 26.88
C GLY A 11 -8.64 -3.93 26.83
N ALA A 12 -9.76 -4.41 26.28
CA ALA A 12 -10.05 -5.84 26.12
C ALA A 12 -9.04 -6.52 25.18
N GLN A 13 -8.70 -5.89 24.04
CA GLN A 13 -7.69 -6.40 23.12
C GLN A 13 -6.31 -6.46 23.75
N ARG A 14 -5.93 -5.46 24.55
CA ARG A 14 -4.67 -5.48 25.30
C ARG A 14 -4.62 -6.60 26.32
N ALA A 15 -5.71 -6.84 27.03
CA ALA A 15 -5.80 -7.95 27.97
C ALA A 15 -5.69 -9.32 27.27
N PHE A 16 -6.34 -9.48 26.13
CA PHE A 16 -6.25 -10.69 25.33
C PHE A 16 -4.84 -10.92 24.78
N PHE A 17 -4.19 -9.88 24.25
CA PHE A 17 -2.79 -9.97 23.83
C PHE A 17 -1.87 -10.38 24.99
N ASN A 18 -2.02 -9.75 26.15
CA ASN A 18 -1.20 -10.01 27.34
C ASN A 18 -1.42 -11.43 27.91
N SER A 19 -2.53 -12.10 27.61
CA SER A 19 -2.75 -13.50 27.94
C SER A 19 -1.82 -14.45 27.21
N GLY A 20 -1.17 -13.98 26.12
CA GLY A 20 -0.29 -14.77 25.27
C GLY A 20 -1.02 -15.66 24.25
N ALA A 21 -2.34 -15.57 24.14
CA ALA A 21 -3.15 -16.40 23.23
C ALA A 21 -2.68 -16.28 21.76
N THR A 22 -2.31 -15.09 21.32
CA THR A 22 -1.84 -14.82 19.95
C THR A 22 -0.40 -15.27 19.68
N LEU A 23 0.37 -15.68 20.68
CA LEU A 23 1.77 -16.10 20.49
C LEU A 23 1.87 -17.47 19.81
N SER A 24 0.85 -18.32 19.93
CA SER A 24 0.81 -19.62 19.26
C SER A 24 0.72 -19.45 17.74
N VAL A 25 1.70 -19.98 17.01
CA VAL A 25 1.71 -19.96 15.53
C VAL A 25 0.53 -20.76 14.97
N ASP A 26 0.11 -21.83 15.62
CA ASP A 26 -1.05 -22.62 15.19
C ASP A 26 -2.36 -21.84 15.36
N PHE A 27 -2.48 -21.05 16.43
CA PHE A 27 -3.60 -20.13 16.61
C PHE A 27 -3.68 -19.11 15.44
N ARG A 28 -2.55 -18.49 15.09
CA ARG A 28 -2.48 -17.51 13.99
C ARG A 28 -2.88 -18.12 12.64
N ILE A 29 -2.34 -19.32 12.32
CA ILE A 29 -2.66 -20.04 11.08
C ILE A 29 -4.13 -20.45 11.06
N LYS A 30 -4.69 -20.90 12.19
CA LYS A 30 -6.13 -21.21 12.29
C LYS A 30 -6.99 -19.98 12.07
N SER A 31 -6.59 -18.83 12.62
CA SER A 31 -7.26 -17.53 12.42
C SER A 31 -7.25 -17.09 10.96
N LEU A 32 -6.09 -17.21 10.29
CA LEU A 32 -5.96 -16.90 8.86
C LEU A 32 -6.81 -17.83 7.96
N ARG A 33 -6.90 -19.13 8.30
CA ARG A 33 -7.77 -20.07 7.57
C ARG A 33 -9.24 -19.73 7.71
N LYS A 34 -9.69 -19.36 8.91
CA LYS A 34 -11.08 -18.89 9.11
C LYS A 34 -11.37 -17.66 8.23
N LEU A 35 -10.44 -16.69 8.21
CA LEU A 35 -10.57 -15.50 7.37
C LEU A 35 -10.62 -15.87 5.88
N TYR A 36 -9.74 -16.75 5.43
CA TYR A 36 -9.71 -17.22 4.04
C TYR A 36 -11.03 -17.87 3.62
N ASP A 37 -11.54 -18.77 4.46
CA ASP A 37 -12.79 -19.51 4.19
C ASP A 37 -13.99 -18.55 4.18
N ALA A 38 -14.05 -17.59 5.10
CA ALA A 38 -15.11 -16.59 5.16
C ALA A 38 -15.08 -15.64 3.97
N VAL A 39 -13.91 -15.15 3.54
CA VAL A 39 -13.79 -14.32 2.33
C VAL A 39 -14.30 -15.07 1.10
N LYS A 40 -13.97 -16.36 0.96
CA LYS A 40 -14.51 -17.19 -0.12
C LYS A 40 -16.03 -17.40 -0.05
N ALA A 41 -16.54 -17.61 1.17
CA ALA A 41 -17.98 -17.85 1.35
C ALA A 41 -18.83 -16.61 1.07
N HIS A 42 -18.28 -15.42 1.25
CA HIS A 42 -18.95 -14.13 1.05
C HIS A 42 -18.55 -13.41 -0.25
N GLU A 43 -17.95 -14.09 -1.22
CA GLU A 43 -17.42 -13.46 -2.44
C GLU A 43 -18.47 -12.64 -3.18
N ASP A 44 -19.69 -13.17 -3.37
CA ASP A 44 -20.79 -12.47 -4.03
C ASP A 44 -21.26 -11.24 -3.23
N ASP A 45 -21.31 -11.33 -1.90
CA ASP A 45 -21.69 -10.22 -1.02
C ASP A 45 -20.61 -9.10 -1.06
N ILE A 46 -19.34 -9.48 -1.12
CA ILE A 46 -18.21 -8.54 -1.26
C ILE A 46 -18.33 -7.79 -2.60
N HIS A 47 -18.57 -8.52 -3.69
CA HIS A 47 -18.72 -7.91 -5.03
C HIS A 47 -19.94 -6.99 -5.09
N ALA A 48 -21.07 -7.39 -4.51
CA ALA A 48 -22.26 -6.55 -4.41
C ALA A 48 -21.99 -5.25 -3.63
N ALA A 49 -21.24 -5.32 -2.54
CA ALA A 49 -20.84 -4.15 -1.75
C ALA A 49 -19.91 -3.21 -2.53
N LEU A 50 -18.93 -3.75 -3.25
CA LEU A 50 -18.01 -2.97 -4.11
C LEU A 50 -18.76 -2.30 -5.27
N THR A 51 -19.75 -2.98 -5.85
CA THR A 51 -20.63 -2.39 -6.86
C THR A 51 -21.45 -1.25 -6.28
N ALA A 52 -22.02 -1.41 -5.09
CA ALA A 52 -22.81 -0.38 -4.44
C ALA A 52 -21.99 0.88 -4.13
N ASP A 53 -20.77 0.72 -3.60
CA ASP A 53 -19.92 1.83 -3.20
C ASP A 53 -19.22 2.51 -4.40
N LEU A 54 -18.63 1.74 -5.30
CA LEU A 54 -17.73 2.22 -6.35
C LEU A 54 -18.17 1.91 -7.78
N GLY A 55 -19.28 1.16 -7.96
CA GLY A 55 -19.73 0.72 -9.27
C GLY A 55 -18.82 -0.32 -9.92
N LYS A 56 -17.91 -0.97 -9.17
CA LYS A 56 -17.05 -2.02 -9.70
C LYS A 56 -17.87 -3.22 -10.16
N SER A 57 -17.53 -3.77 -11.32
CA SER A 57 -18.08 -5.06 -11.75
C SER A 57 -17.56 -6.19 -10.85
N ALA A 58 -18.24 -7.33 -10.82
CA ALA A 58 -17.79 -8.50 -10.08
C ALA A 58 -16.39 -8.97 -10.55
N TYR A 59 -16.11 -8.86 -11.86
CA TYR A 59 -14.81 -9.19 -12.42
C TYR A 59 -13.69 -8.29 -11.87
N GLU A 60 -13.90 -6.98 -11.88
CA GLU A 60 -12.93 -6.02 -11.31
C GLU A 60 -12.81 -6.21 -9.80
N GLY A 61 -13.92 -6.44 -9.09
CA GLY A 61 -13.95 -6.73 -7.66
C GLY A 61 -13.12 -7.95 -7.29
N PHE A 62 -13.22 -9.04 -8.07
CA PHE A 62 -12.37 -10.22 -7.87
C PHE A 62 -10.91 -9.92 -8.21
N MET A 63 -10.64 -9.39 -9.40
CA MET A 63 -9.29 -9.14 -9.90
C MET A 63 -8.46 -8.23 -8.99
N CYS A 64 -9.10 -7.21 -8.41
CA CYS A 64 -8.38 -6.13 -7.71
C CYS A 64 -8.62 -6.10 -6.21
N GLU A 65 -9.53 -6.89 -5.67
CA GLU A 65 -9.86 -6.88 -4.24
C GLU A 65 -9.90 -8.28 -3.64
N SER A 66 -10.99 -9.04 -3.79
CA SER A 66 -11.15 -10.33 -3.10
C SER A 66 -10.11 -11.37 -3.51
N GLY A 67 -9.74 -11.43 -4.79
CA GLY A 67 -8.74 -12.36 -5.30
C GLY A 67 -7.33 -12.06 -4.81
N LEU A 68 -6.94 -10.79 -4.74
CA LEU A 68 -5.64 -10.38 -4.17
C LEU A 68 -5.62 -10.63 -2.66
N ALA A 69 -6.68 -10.27 -1.93
CA ALA A 69 -6.80 -10.55 -0.50
C ALA A 69 -6.66 -12.05 -0.20
N LEU A 70 -7.32 -12.92 -0.96
CA LEU A 70 -7.16 -14.37 -0.84
C LEU A 70 -5.73 -14.83 -1.11
N THR A 71 -5.03 -14.18 -2.04
CA THR A 71 -3.63 -14.46 -2.35
C THR A 71 -2.73 -14.12 -1.17
N GLU A 72 -2.90 -12.94 -0.55
CA GLU A 72 -2.12 -12.53 0.64
C GLU A 72 -2.40 -13.41 1.84
N ILE A 73 -3.67 -13.69 2.15
CA ILE A 73 -4.04 -14.60 3.24
C ILE A 73 -3.41 -15.99 3.02
N SER A 74 -3.47 -16.51 1.79
CA SER A 74 -2.87 -17.81 1.41
C SER A 74 -1.35 -17.81 1.59
N TYR A 75 -0.68 -16.71 1.21
CA TYR A 75 0.75 -16.53 1.43
C TYR A 75 1.06 -16.59 2.93
N MET A 76 0.33 -15.85 3.75
CA MET A 76 0.51 -15.85 5.20
C MET A 76 0.24 -17.22 5.84
N ILE A 77 -0.79 -17.94 5.43
CA ILE A 77 -1.03 -19.32 5.90
C ILE A 77 0.18 -20.22 5.67
N LYS A 78 0.79 -20.11 4.48
CA LYS A 78 1.93 -20.96 4.08
C LYS A 78 3.23 -20.57 4.78
N HIS A 79 3.44 -19.27 5.03
CA HIS A 79 4.76 -18.76 5.42
C HIS A 79 4.88 -18.36 6.90
N THR A 80 3.79 -18.13 7.63
CA THR A 80 3.82 -17.67 9.04
C THR A 80 4.72 -18.53 9.93
N ARG A 81 4.67 -19.86 9.78
CA ARG A 81 5.53 -20.75 10.58
C ARG A 81 7.03 -20.53 10.32
N LYS A 82 7.40 -20.26 9.05
CA LYS A 82 8.79 -19.97 8.67
C LYS A 82 9.21 -18.57 9.12
N LEU A 83 8.32 -17.59 8.97
CA LEU A 83 8.59 -16.20 9.33
C LEU A 83 8.74 -16.00 10.85
N ALA A 84 7.92 -16.70 11.65
CA ALA A 84 7.96 -16.64 13.11
C ALA A 84 9.12 -17.42 13.76
N ARG A 85 9.86 -18.25 12.98
CA ARG A 85 11.00 -19.01 13.53
C ARG A 85 12.14 -18.11 13.95
N ARG A 86 12.85 -18.54 14.99
CA ARG A 86 14.18 -17.99 15.32
C ARG A 86 15.11 -18.17 14.13
N LYS A 87 15.87 -17.12 13.81
CA LYS A 87 16.88 -17.14 12.74
C LYS A 87 18.25 -17.05 13.38
N THR A 88 19.03 -18.14 13.34
CA THR A 88 20.43 -18.12 13.76
C THR A 88 21.22 -17.14 12.88
N VAL A 89 22.03 -16.32 13.50
CA VAL A 89 22.96 -15.41 12.83
C VAL A 89 24.38 -15.73 13.25
N ARG A 90 25.35 -15.27 12.46
CA ARG A 90 26.76 -15.49 12.77
C ARG A 90 27.12 -14.81 14.10
N THR A 91 27.68 -15.60 15.03
CA THR A 91 28.24 -15.09 16.28
C THR A 91 29.69 -14.65 16.04
N PRO A 92 30.06 -13.40 16.32
CA PRO A 92 31.44 -12.96 16.21
C PRO A 92 32.38 -13.75 17.16
N LEU A 93 33.63 -13.91 16.77
CA LEU A 93 34.65 -14.65 17.58
C LEU A 93 34.82 -14.00 18.96
N ALA A 94 34.74 -12.70 19.07
CA ALA A 94 34.74 -11.97 20.35
C ALA A 94 33.66 -12.40 21.34
N GLN A 95 32.62 -13.03 20.84
CA GLN A 95 31.51 -13.58 21.64
C GLN A 95 31.56 -15.13 21.73
N PHE A 96 32.72 -15.74 21.44
CA PHE A 96 32.87 -17.20 21.48
C PHE A 96 32.28 -17.82 22.73
N ALA A 97 31.80 -19.06 22.57
CA ALA A 97 30.90 -19.78 23.45
C ALA A 97 29.52 -19.12 23.60
N SER A 98 28.99 -18.57 22.49
CA SER A 98 27.63 -18.04 22.40
C SER A 98 26.92 -18.56 21.16
N HIS A 99 25.58 -18.51 21.20
CA HIS A 99 24.69 -18.71 20.07
C HIS A 99 23.84 -17.45 19.85
N SER A 100 24.00 -16.79 18.69
CA SER A 100 23.27 -15.58 18.35
C SER A 100 22.09 -15.88 17.43
N PHE A 101 20.94 -15.30 17.74
CA PHE A 101 19.74 -15.46 16.91
C PHE A 101 18.84 -14.21 16.98
N THR A 102 18.01 -14.06 15.95
CA THR A 102 16.93 -13.07 15.95
C THR A 102 15.59 -13.78 16.05
N GLN A 103 14.58 -13.10 16.63
CA GLN A 103 13.22 -13.59 16.78
C GLN A 103 12.23 -12.45 16.58
N ALA A 104 11.31 -12.64 15.63
CA ALA A 104 10.18 -11.74 15.45
C ALA A 104 9.18 -11.90 16.62
N MET A 105 8.68 -10.79 17.11
CA MET A 105 7.64 -10.70 18.14
C MET A 105 6.56 -9.73 17.65
N PRO A 106 5.26 -10.02 17.88
CA PRO A 106 4.21 -9.06 17.61
C PRO A 106 4.45 -7.76 18.40
N TYR A 107 4.03 -6.64 17.85
CA TYR A 107 4.01 -5.37 18.61
C TYR A 107 3.00 -5.42 19.75
N GLY A 108 1.78 -5.89 19.50
CA GLY A 108 0.73 -5.91 20.49
C GLY A 108 -0.64 -5.59 19.93
N ASN A 109 -1.24 -4.53 20.43
CA ASN A 109 -2.52 -4.02 19.93
C ASN A 109 -2.30 -3.06 18.76
N THR A 110 -2.85 -3.37 17.60
CA THR A 110 -2.59 -2.64 16.36
C THR A 110 -3.85 -1.98 15.80
N LEU A 111 -3.69 -0.80 15.20
CA LEU A 111 -4.73 -0.09 14.48
C LEU A 111 -4.45 -0.14 12.98
N VAL A 112 -5.43 -0.58 12.19
CA VAL A 112 -5.39 -0.54 10.73
C VAL A 112 -6.49 0.41 10.24
N MET A 113 -6.09 1.53 9.64
CA MET A 113 -7.00 2.52 9.05
C MET A 113 -6.90 2.44 7.53
N SER A 114 -7.99 2.08 6.87
CA SER A 114 -8.01 1.80 5.44
C SER A 114 -8.84 2.81 4.63
N PRO A 115 -8.47 3.01 3.34
CA PRO A 115 -9.12 3.98 2.47
C PRO A 115 -10.38 3.41 1.81
N TRP A 116 -10.98 4.19 0.93
CA TRP A 116 -12.25 3.89 0.26
C TRP A 116 -12.09 3.38 -1.19
N ASN A 117 -10.92 3.46 -1.79
CA ASN A 117 -10.74 3.19 -3.22
C ASN A 117 -10.57 1.69 -3.56
N TYR A 118 -9.93 0.94 -2.71
CA TYR A 118 -9.88 -0.53 -2.68
C TYR A 118 -10.20 -0.98 -1.25
N PRO A 119 -11.45 -0.74 -0.81
CA PRO A 119 -11.80 -0.79 0.61
C PRO A 119 -11.69 -2.19 1.22
N PHE A 120 -11.95 -3.23 0.43
CA PHE A 120 -11.83 -4.61 0.90
C PHE A 120 -10.36 -5.04 0.98
N LEU A 121 -9.63 -4.95 -0.13
CA LEU A 121 -8.22 -5.35 -0.21
C LEU A 121 -7.37 -4.64 0.83
N LEU A 122 -7.43 -3.29 0.86
CA LEU A 122 -6.58 -2.48 1.73
C LEU A 122 -6.98 -2.53 3.22
N THR A 123 -8.04 -3.26 3.56
CA THR A 123 -8.39 -3.61 4.93
C THR A 123 -7.91 -5.02 5.27
N ILE A 124 -8.11 -5.99 4.37
CA ILE A 124 -7.89 -7.41 4.64
C ILE A 124 -6.42 -7.81 4.51
N ASP A 125 -5.65 -7.21 3.60
CA ASP A 125 -4.22 -7.53 3.47
C ASP A 125 -3.43 -7.17 4.74
N PRO A 126 -3.48 -5.92 5.25
CA PRO A 126 -2.79 -5.60 6.49
C PRO A 126 -3.37 -6.33 7.71
N LEU A 127 -4.65 -6.73 7.70
CA LEU A 127 -5.21 -7.61 8.72
C LEU A 127 -4.55 -9.00 8.70
N ALA A 128 -4.36 -9.59 7.52
CA ALA A 128 -3.71 -10.88 7.37
C ALA A 128 -2.26 -10.84 7.88
N ASP A 129 -1.53 -9.78 7.55
CA ASP A 129 -0.18 -9.52 8.00
C ASP A 129 -0.10 -9.40 9.53
N ALA A 130 -1.00 -8.62 10.12
CA ALA A 130 -1.07 -8.40 11.57
C ALA A 130 -1.39 -9.69 12.34
N ILE A 131 -2.34 -10.50 11.86
CA ILE A 131 -2.68 -11.82 12.44
C ILE A 131 -1.49 -12.77 12.31
N ALA A 132 -0.84 -12.83 11.15
CA ALA A 132 0.35 -13.66 10.93
C ALA A 132 1.47 -13.31 11.89
N ALA A 133 1.70 -12.03 12.15
CA ALA A 133 2.66 -11.53 13.12
C ALA A 133 2.27 -11.84 14.58
N GLY A 134 0.97 -11.99 14.88
CA GLY A 134 0.43 -12.35 16.19
C GLY A 134 -0.08 -11.17 17.01
N ASN A 135 -0.53 -10.11 16.35
CA ASN A 135 -1.15 -8.94 16.98
C ASN A 135 -2.65 -9.14 17.23
N THR A 136 -3.21 -8.31 18.09
CA THR A 136 -4.64 -7.98 18.11
C THR A 136 -4.87 -6.77 17.22
N VAL A 137 -6.04 -6.65 16.59
CA VAL A 137 -6.27 -5.67 15.55
C VAL A 137 -7.60 -4.95 15.71
N ILE A 138 -7.58 -3.62 15.64
CA ILE A 138 -8.76 -2.81 15.37
C ILE A 138 -8.69 -2.33 13.92
N LEU A 139 -9.72 -2.65 13.15
CA LEU A 139 -9.91 -2.18 11.78
C LEU A 139 -10.79 -0.94 11.77
N LYS A 140 -10.37 0.08 11.05
CA LYS A 140 -11.15 1.28 10.80
C LYS A 140 -11.31 1.50 9.29
N PRO A 141 -12.28 0.82 8.66
CA PRO A 141 -12.56 1.04 7.24
C PRO A 141 -13.15 2.42 6.99
N SER A 142 -13.10 2.88 5.74
CA SER A 142 -13.54 4.22 5.37
C SER A 142 -15.05 4.39 5.44
N ALA A 143 -15.50 5.53 5.96
CA ALA A 143 -16.91 5.92 5.90
C ALA A 143 -17.43 6.22 4.48
N TYR A 144 -16.56 6.38 3.49
CA TYR A 144 -16.94 6.62 2.09
C TYR A 144 -17.29 5.34 1.33
N SER A 145 -17.02 4.17 1.92
CA SER A 145 -17.39 2.86 1.38
C SER A 145 -18.23 2.08 2.41
N PRO A 146 -19.47 2.53 2.70
CA PRO A 146 -20.25 1.98 3.81
C PRO A 146 -20.72 0.55 3.57
N ALA A 147 -21.07 0.16 2.34
CA ALA A 147 -21.48 -1.20 2.04
C ALA A 147 -20.32 -2.19 2.22
N THR A 148 -19.12 -1.83 1.74
CA THR A 148 -17.92 -2.64 1.93
C THR A 148 -17.50 -2.69 3.41
N SER A 149 -17.63 -1.58 4.15
CA SER A 149 -17.36 -1.58 5.59
C SER A 149 -18.29 -2.53 6.35
N ALA A 150 -19.57 -2.60 5.97
CA ALA A 150 -20.56 -3.50 6.59
C ALA A 150 -20.24 -4.99 6.32
N ILE A 151 -19.85 -5.36 5.10
CA ILE A 151 -19.47 -6.75 4.81
C ILE A 151 -18.18 -7.14 5.51
N ILE A 152 -17.18 -6.23 5.63
CA ILE A 152 -15.97 -6.46 6.41
C ILE A 152 -16.32 -6.70 7.88
N GLU A 153 -17.18 -5.88 8.48
CA GLU A 153 -17.64 -6.03 9.87
C GLU A 153 -18.30 -7.40 10.09
N ARG A 154 -19.17 -7.83 9.17
CA ARG A 154 -19.82 -9.15 9.22
C ARG A 154 -18.81 -10.29 9.17
N ILE A 155 -17.89 -10.28 8.20
CA ILE A 155 -16.86 -11.31 8.04
C ILE A 155 -15.96 -11.39 9.30
N VAL A 156 -15.55 -10.25 9.83
CA VAL A 156 -14.71 -10.17 11.03
C VAL A 156 -15.45 -10.72 12.25
N ALA A 157 -16.71 -10.37 12.45
CA ALA A 157 -17.52 -10.87 13.56
C ALA A 157 -17.79 -12.39 13.50
N GLU A 158 -17.89 -12.95 12.29
CA GLU A 158 -18.00 -14.41 12.09
C GLU A 158 -16.69 -15.15 12.40
N CYS A 159 -15.55 -14.51 12.12
CA CYS A 159 -14.23 -15.13 12.26
C CYS A 159 -13.62 -15.00 13.65
N PHE A 160 -13.85 -13.88 14.34
CA PHE A 160 -13.06 -13.49 15.49
C PHE A 160 -13.93 -12.96 16.64
N ALA A 161 -13.46 -13.19 17.86
CA ALA A 161 -13.95 -12.47 19.02
C ALA A 161 -13.39 -11.02 19.01
N PRO A 162 -14.16 -10.00 19.49
CA PRO A 162 -13.75 -8.60 19.43
C PRO A 162 -12.41 -8.29 20.11
N GLU A 163 -12.05 -9.03 21.14
CA GLU A 163 -10.77 -8.93 21.84
C GLU A 163 -9.57 -9.41 20.99
N HIS A 164 -9.80 -10.12 19.88
CA HIS A 164 -8.75 -10.49 18.93
C HIS A 164 -8.75 -9.55 17.70
N VAL A 165 -9.87 -9.46 17.00
CA VAL A 165 -10.05 -8.56 15.85
C VAL A 165 -11.42 -7.91 15.95
N ALA A 166 -11.47 -6.60 15.83
CA ALA A 166 -12.71 -5.84 15.84
C ALA A 166 -12.74 -4.79 14.72
N VAL A 167 -13.93 -4.41 14.30
CA VAL A 167 -14.17 -3.32 13.35
C VAL A 167 -14.82 -2.14 14.08
N VAL A 168 -14.29 -0.95 13.87
CA VAL A 168 -14.91 0.31 14.31
C VAL A 168 -15.34 1.06 13.05
N THR A 169 -16.63 1.04 12.76
CA THR A 169 -17.22 1.83 11.67
C THR A 169 -17.48 3.27 12.12
N GLY A 170 -17.61 4.19 11.18
CA GLY A 170 -17.89 5.60 11.46
C GLY A 170 -16.95 6.57 10.74
N GLY A 171 -17.04 7.85 11.11
CA GLY A 171 -16.38 8.94 10.42
C GLY A 171 -15.24 9.58 11.19
N ARG A 172 -15.23 10.93 11.18
CA ARG A 172 -14.15 11.70 11.80
C ARG A 172 -14.09 11.55 13.32
N ALA A 173 -15.26 11.46 13.98
CA ALA A 173 -15.32 11.32 15.43
C ALA A 173 -14.65 10.03 15.90
N GLU A 174 -14.95 8.90 15.26
CA GLU A 174 -14.36 7.61 15.58
C GLU A 174 -12.87 7.56 15.21
N ASN A 175 -12.45 8.21 14.11
CA ASN A 175 -11.03 8.32 13.77
C ASN A 175 -10.25 9.03 14.87
N THR A 176 -10.78 10.16 15.35
CA THR A 176 -10.14 10.94 16.46
C THR A 176 -10.10 10.11 17.73
N ALA A 177 -11.23 9.51 18.13
CA ALA A 177 -11.30 8.68 19.32
C ALA A 177 -10.35 7.48 19.31
N LEU A 178 -10.12 6.87 18.13
CA LEU A 178 -9.14 5.80 17.95
C LEU A 178 -7.71 6.33 18.07
N LEU A 179 -7.39 7.44 17.42
CA LEU A 179 -6.04 8.01 17.42
C LEU A 179 -5.63 8.55 18.80
N GLU A 180 -6.58 8.88 19.65
CA GLU A 180 -6.36 9.24 21.07
C GLU A 180 -6.02 8.01 21.95
N GLN A 181 -6.22 6.78 21.46
CA GLN A 181 -5.87 5.57 22.19
C GLN A 181 -4.40 5.19 21.98
N LYS A 182 -3.80 4.54 22.98
CA LYS A 182 -2.46 3.98 22.86
C LYS A 182 -2.49 2.66 22.13
N PHE A 183 -2.02 2.67 20.88
CA PHE A 183 -1.69 1.47 20.12
C PHE A 183 -0.18 1.17 20.17
N ASP A 184 0.18 -0.08 19.88
CA ASP A 184 1.58 -0.51 19.82
C ASP A 184 2.12 -0.49 18.38
N PHE A 185 1.22 -0.34 17.38
CA PHE A 185 1.55 -0.13 15.97
C PHE A 185 0.33 0.44 15.23
N ILE A 186 0.57 1.32 14.25
CA ILE A 186 -0.48 1.87 13.39
C ILE A 186 -0.11 1.61 11.92
N PHE A 187 -1.06 1.04 11.17
CA PHE A 187 -1.01 0.94 9.72
C PHE A 187 -2.08 1.86 9.12
N PHE A 188 -1.67 2.79 8.29
CA PHE A 188 -2.58 3.75 7.69
C PHE A 188 -2.38 3.83 6.18
N THR A 189 -3.47 3.75 5.42
CA THR A 189 -3.49 4.04 3.99
C THR A 189 -4.49 5.18 3.72
N GLY A 190 -4.03 6.24 3.03
CA GLY A 190 -4.89 7.36 2.71
C GLY A 190 -4.15 8.62 2.25
N SER A 191 -4.73 9.79 2.50
CA SER A 191 -4.14 11.05 2.08
C SER A 191 -2.97 11.49 2.97
N GLN A 192 -2.02 12.24 2.39
CA GLN A 192 -0.88 12.81 3.11
C GLN A 192 -1.29 13.65 4.34
N ASN A 193 -2.38 14.41 4.23
CA ASN A 193 -2.84 15.25 5.33
C ASN A 193 -3.29 14.42 6.55
N VAL A 194 -4.04 13.33 6.30
CA VAL A 194 -4.45 12.43 7.38
C VAL A 194 -3.26 11.61 7.89
N GLY A 195 -2.33 11.20 7.02
CA GLY A 195 -1.09 10.53 7.44
C GLY A 195 -0.25 11.38 8.40
N LYS A 196 -0.14 12.69 8.16
CA LYS A 196 0.51 13.61 9.09
C LYS A 196 -0.20 13.69 10.44
N GLU A 197 -1.54 13.62 10.44
CA GLU A 197 -2.33 13.59 11.68
C GLU A 197 -2.10 12.30 12.45
N VAL A 198 -2.10 11.15 11.77
CA VAL A 198 -1.76 9.85 12.36
C VAL A 198 -0.38 9.91 13.04
N LEU A 199 0.63 10.49 12.38
CA LEU A 199 1.96 10.62 12.96
C LEU A 199 2.01 11.53 14.18
N ARG A 200 1.23 12.63 14.22
CA ARG A 200 1.17 13.50 15.40
C ARG A 200 0.66 12.72 16.61
N HIS A 201 -0.43 11.96 16.44
CA HIS A 201 -0.97 11.12 17.52
C HIS A 201 -0.03 9.97 17.89
N ALA A 202 0.58 9.31 16.91
CA ALA A 202 1.56 8.25 17.15
C ALA A 202 2.77 8.74 17.97
N ALA A 203 3.20 9.98 17.77
CA ALA A 203 4.31 10.58 18.50
C ALA A 203 4.06 10.70 20.02
N GLU A 204 2.81 10.92 20.45
CA GLU A 204 2.44 11.02 21.87
C GLU A 204 2.76 9.72 22.65
N PHE A 205 2.73 8.57 21.96
CA PHE A 205 2.95 7.27 22.56
C PHE A 205 4.22 6.57 22.04
N LEU A 206 5.01 7.24 21.18
CA LEU A 206 6.14 6.65 20.44
C LEU A 206 5.73 5.39 19.64
N THR A 207 4.51 5.41 19.11
CA THR A 207 3.95 4.29 18.34
C THR A 207 4.57 4.25 16.94
N PRO A 208 5.23 3.16 16.53
CA PRO A 208 5.69 3.00 15.16
C PRO A 208 4.50 2.92 14.19
N ALA A 209 4.69 3.46 12.98
CA ALA A 209 3.65 3.48 11.96
C ALA A 209 4.20 3.11 10.58
N VAL A 210 3.34 2.47 9.77
CA VAL A 210 3.47 2.38 8.33
C VAL A 210 2.42 3.29 7.71
N LEU A 211 2.83 4.11 6.76
CA LEU A 211 1.96 5.01 6.02
C LEU A 211 2.05 4.72 4.53
N GLU A 212 0.93 4.37 3.92
CA GLU A 212 0.76 4.23 2.49
C GLU A 212 -0.04 5.43 1.98
N LEU A 213 0.64 6.30 1.25
CA LEU A 213 0.09 7.59 0.82
C LEU A 213 0.08 7.65 -0.71
N GLY A 214 -0.55 8.67 -1.26
CA GLY A 214 -0.59 8.88 -2.71
C GLY A 214 0.58 9.70 -3.24
N GLY A 215 0.46 10.08 -4.50
CA GLY A 215 1.42 10.97 -5.18
C GLY A 215 1.16 11.04 -6.68
N LYS A 216 1.78 12.02 -7.37
CA LYS A 216 1.67 12.14 -8.83
C LYS A 216 2.62 11.17 -9.52
N SER A 217 2.14 9.97 -9.83
CA SER A 217 2.90 8.87 -10.43
C SER A 217 3.16 9.13 -11.92
N PRO A 218 4.41 9.41 -12.36
CA PRO A 218 4.73 9.65 -13.77
C PRO A 218 4.72 8.35 -14.56
N CYS A 219 4.22 8.43 -15.80
CA CYS A 219 4.35 7.40 -16.80
C CYS A 219 5.17 7.94 -17.98
N ILE A 220 6.38 7.45 -18.16
CA ILE A 220 7.35 7.92 -19.15
C ILE A 220 7.29 6.99 -20.36
N VAL A 221 7.19 7.56 -21.57
CA VAL A 221 7.17 6.82 -22.83
C VAL A 221 8.21 7.42 -23.76
N ASP A 222 9.28 6.70 -24.05
CA ASP A 222 10.31 7.15 -24.99
C ASP A 222 10.10 6.61 -26.41
N ALA A 223 10.92 7.09 -27.37
CA ALA A 223 10.81 6.71 -28.77
C ALA A 223 11.05 5.21 -29.04
N SER A 224 11.72 4.51 -28.14
CA SER A 224 12.04 3.09 -28.26
C SER A 224 10.89 2.16 -27.82
N ALA A 225 9.83 2.72 -27.23
CA ALA A 225 8.71 2.00 -26.70
C ALA A 225 7.85 1.35 -27.80
N ASN A 226 7.24 0.20 -27.46
CA ASN A 226 6.15 -0.32 -28.27
C ASN A 226 4.88 0.51 -27.97
N ILE A 227 4.59 1.50 -28.80
CA ILE A 227 3.56 2.51 -28.56
C ILE A 227 2.15 1.92 -28.44
N GLU A 228 1.79 0.94 -29.29
CA GLU A 228 0.48 0.29 -29.23
C GLU A 228 0.29 -0.46 -27.89
N LEU A 229 1.32 -1.21 -27.48
CA LEU A 229 1.29 -1.91 -26.20
C LEU A 229 1.32 -0.95 -25.01
N ALA A 230 2.11 0.12 -25.08
CA ALA A 230 2.16 1.17 -24.07
C ALA A 230 0.78 1.82 -23.88
N ALA A 231 0.14 2.25 -24.97
CA ALA A 231 -1.19 2.84 -24.95
C ALA A 231 -2.24 1.90 -24.32
N LYS A 232 -2.20 0.59 -24.69
CA LYS A 232 -3.10 -0.42 -24.13
C LYS A 232 -2.94 -0.57 -22.62
N ARG A 233 -1.70 -0.65 -22.12
CA ARG A 233 -1.39 -0.83 -20.70
C ARG A 233 -1.64 0.43 -19.89
N ILE A 234 -1.31 1.59 -20.43
CA ILE A 234 -1.59 2.89 -19.81
C ILE A 234 -3.09 3.10 -19.67
N ALA A 235 -3.88 2.87 -20.72
CA ALA A 235 -5.33 2.98 -20.67
C ALA A 235 -5.93 2.05 -19.59
N PHE A 236 -5.50 0.79 -19.53
CA PHE A 236 -5.91 -0.14 -18.48
C PHE A 236 -5.58 0.40 -17.09
N GLY A 237 -4.31 0.69 -16.80
CA GLY A 237 -3.89 1.06 -15.43
C GLY A 237 -4.36 2.45 -15.00
N LYS A 238 -4.59 3.36 -15.97
CA LYS A 238 -5.13 4.69 -15.67
C LYS A 238 -6.61 4.65 -15.35
N PHE A 239 -7.40 3.88 -16.09
CA PHE A 239 -8.86 3.94 -15.99
C PHE A 239 -9.49 2.82 -15.15
N LEU A 240 -8.68 1.85 -14.68
CA LEU A 240 -9.06 0.90 -13.65
C LEU A 240 -9.59 1.64 -12.42
N ASN A 241 -10.70 1.20 -11.84
CA ASN A 241 -11.39 1.87 -10.73
C ASN A 241 -11.66 3.37 -10.98
N CYS A 242 -11.96 3.73 -12.23
CA CYS A 242 -12.10 5.13 -12.67
C CYS A 242 -10.89 6.01 -12.30
N GLY A 243 -9.68 5.45 -12.31
CA GLY A 243 -8.46 6.18 -11.97
C GLY A 243 -8.28 6.49 -10.47
N GLN A 244 -9.16 5.98 -9.61
CA GLN A 244 -9.10 6.19 -8.16
C GLN A 244 -8.13 5.22 -7.49
N THR A 245 -6.88 5.25 -7.97
CA THR A 245 -5.81 4.32 -7.61
C THR A 245 -4.52 5.08 -7.31
N CYS A 246 -3.96 4.87 -6.13
CA CYS A 246 -2.75 5.57 -5.68
C CYS A 246 -1.51 5.33 -6.57
N VAL A 247 -1.51 4.25 -7.33
CA VAL A 247 -0.47 3.89 -8.31
C VAL A 247 -0.92 4.04 -9.76
N ALA A 248 -2.10 4.61 -10.04
CA ALA A 248 -2.48 4.89 -11.43
C ALA A 248 -1.45 5.83 -12.08
N PRO A 249 -1.15 5.66 -13.38
CA PRO A 249 -0.45 6.70 -14.13
C PRO A 249 -1.18 8.03 -13.94
N ASP A 250 -0.58 8.96 -13.19
CA ASP A 250 -1.25 10.24 -12.89
C ASP A 250 -1.15 11.19 -14.08
N TYR A 251 -0.01 11.12 -14.79
CA TYR A 251 0.23 11.83 -16.05
C TYR A 251 1.23 11.08 -16.92
N VAL A 252 1.22 11.36 -18.22
CA VAL A 252 2.17 10.81 -19.18
C VAL A 252 3.21 11.86 -19.56
N LEU A 253 4.48 11.48 -19.55
CA LEU A 253 5.58 12.17 -20.18
C LEU A 253 5.95 11.38 -21.43
N VAL A 254 5.71 11.93 -22.63
CA VAL A 254 6.00 11.25 -23.89
C VAL A 254 7.08 11.98 -24.67
N GLU A 255 8.02 11.23 -25.25
CA GLU A 255 9.00 11.80 -26.16
C GLU A 255 8.32 12.35 -27.41
N ARG A 256 8.65 13.60 -27.80
CA ARG A 256 7.97 14.34 -28.86
C ARG A 256 7.87 13.56 -30.17
N SER A 257 8.87 12.78 -30.51
CA SER A 257 8.95 12.00 -31.75
C SER A 257 7.85 10.94 -31.88
N VAL A 258 7.25 10.49 -30.77
CA VAL A 258 6.20 9.47 -30.75
C VAL A 258 4.88 9.97 -30.16
N HIS A 259 4.80 11.26 -29.83
CA HIS A 259 3.66 11.88 -29.17
C HIS A 259 2.33 11.64 -29.91
N ASP A 260 2.22 12.08 -31.17
CA ASP A 260 0.95 12.01 -31.93
C ASP A 260 0.47 10.56 -32.07
N LYS A 261 1.43 9.62 -32.26
CA LYS A 261 1.12 8.20 -32.34
C LYS A 261 0.59 7.67 -31.01
N LEU A 262 1.18 8.07 -29.87
CA LEU A 262 0.72 7.63 -28.54
C LEU A 262 -0.67 8.20 -28.23
N VAL A 263 -0.93 9.48 -28.52
CA VAL A 263 -2.23 10.11 -28.29
C VAL A 263 -3.33 9.40 -29.09
N ALA A 264 -3.07 9.14 -30.37
CA ALA A 264 -4.02 8.43 -31.24
C ALA A 264 -4.29 6.99 -30.77
N GLU A 265 -3.24 6.25 -30.36
CA GLU A 265 -3.40 4.90 -29.86
C GLU A 265 -4.08 4.86 -28.49
N LEU A 266 -3.84 5.83 -27.61
CA LEU A 266 -4.54 5.94 -26.31
C LEU A 266 -6.06 6.12 -26.52
N ALA A 267 -6.47 7.05 -27.38
CA ALA A 267 -7.88 7.27 -27.71
C ALA A 267 -8.54 5.98 -28.23
N LYS A 268 -7.89 5.30 -29.17
CA LYS A 268 -8.33 4.01 -29.73
C LYS A 268 -8.42 2.91 -28.64
N GLN A 269 -7.46 2.84 -27.72
CA GLN A 269 -7.51 1.87 -26.64
C GLN A 269 -8.59 2.17 -25.61
N VAL A 270 -8.87 3.44 -25.32
CA VAL A 270 -9.99 3.84 -24.47
C VAL A 270 -11.32 3.38 -25.10
N GLU A 271 -11.53 3.67 -26.38
CA GLU A 271 -12.75 3.23 -27.09
C GLU A 271 -12.88 1.70 -27.12
N ARG A 272 -11.77 0.99 -27.33
CA ARG A 272 -11.76 -0.49 -27.34
C ARG A 272 -12.07 -1.10 -25.99
N GLN A 273 -11.58 -0.52 -24.87
CA GLN A 273 -11.71 -1.09 -23.54
C GLN A 273 -13.02 -0.68 -22.86
N PHE A 274 -13.50 0.54 -23.10
CA PHE A 274 -14.64 1.11 -22.39
C PHE A 274 -15.87 1.35 -23.29
N GLY A 275 -15.73 1.21 -24.62
CA GLY A 275 -16.80 1.43 -25.59
C GLY A 275 -16.93 2.92 -26.00
N ALA A 276 -17.81 3.17 -26.97
CA ALA A 276 -18.11 4.52 -27.46
C ALA A 276 -18.91 5.36 -26.44
N THR A 277 -19.65 4.68 -25.54
CA THR A 277 -20.46 5.31 -24.48
C THR A 277 -20.01 4.81 -23.10
N PRO A 278 -18.80 5.19 -22.61
CA PRO A 278 -18.25 4.65 -21.35
C PRO A 278 -19.16 4.84 -20.13
N LEU A 279 -19.96 5.90 -20.10
CA LEU A 279 -20.90 6.17 -18.99
C LEU A 279 -22.05 5.15 -18.89
N GLU A 280 -22.34 4.44 -19.99
CA GLU A 280 -23.37 3.38 -20.05
C GLU A 280 -22.75 1.99 -19.84
N ASN A 281 -21.42 1.88 -19.85
CA ASN A 281 -20.73 0.60 -19.67
C ASN A 281 -20.92 0.08 -18.23
N ALA A 282 -21.51 -1.11 -18.09
CA ALA A 282 -21.78 -1.74 -16.80
C ALA A 282 -20.50 -2.15 -16.04
N ASP A 283 -19.41 -2.39 -16.76
CA ASP A 283 -18.09 -2.73 -16.16
C ASP A 283 -17.28 -1.50 -15.76
N TYR A 284 -17.74 -0.29 -16.13
CA TYR A 284 -17.06 0.95 -15.76
C TYR A 284 -17.67 1.54 -14.49
N GLY A 285 -16.85 1.73 -13.47
CA GLY A 285 -17.27 2.19 -12.14
C GLY A 285 -17.75 3.64 -12.06
N LYS A 286 -17.75 4.20 -10.86
CA LYS A 286 -18.14 5.58 -10.58
C LYS A 286 -17.16 6.26 -9.64
N ILE A 287 -17.19 7.58 -9.58
CA ILE A 287 -16.47 8.35 -8.57
C ILE A 287 -17.17 8.15 -7.22
N VAL A 288 -16.40 7.98 -6.18
CA VAL A 288 -16.90 7.56 -4.85
C VAL A 288 -18.00 8.44 -4.28
N ASN A 289 -17.96 9.75 -4.53
CA ASN A 289 -18.99 10.70 -4.07
C ASN A 289 -18.98 12.01 -4.87
N GLN A 290 -20.03 12.80 -4.66
CA GLN A 290 -20.26 14.08 -5.35
C GLN A 290 -19.09 15.07 -5.15
N LYS A 291 -18.53 15.16 -3.95
CA LYS A 291 -17.41 16.06 -3.65
C LYS A 291 -16.17 15.77 -4.54
N HIS A 292 -15.82 14.49 -4.67
CA HIS A 292 -14.70 14.08 -5.54
C HIS A 292 -15.04 14.23 -7.02
N PHE A 293 -16.30 13.99 -7.41
CA PHE A 293 -16.78 14.23 -8.76
C PHE A 293 -16.63 15.70 -9.15
N GLU A 294 -17.09 16.63 -8.33
CA GLU A 294 -16.99 18.08 -8.58
C GLU A 294 -15.54 18.55 -8.65
N ARG A 295 -14.67 18.05 -7.73
CA ARG A 295 -13.24 18.33 -7.78
C ARG A 295 -12.62 17.90 -9.10
N LEU A 296 -12.92 16.70 -9.56
CA LEU A 296 -12.40 16.16 -10.82
C LEU A 296 -12.91 16.96 -12.03
N CYS A 297 -14.19 17.33 -12.04
CA CYS A 297 -14.74 18.20 -13.10
C CYS A 297 -14.00 19.54 -13.18
N GLY A 298 -13.58 20.09 -12.04
CA GLY A 298 -12.80 21.33 -11.99
C GLY A 298 -11.35 21.20 -12.52
N LEU A 299 -10.82 19.97 -12.69
CA LEU A 299 -9.49 19.74 -13.26
C LEU A 299 -9.50 19.61 -14.78
N ILE A 300 -10.67 19.47 -15.42
CA ILE A 300 -10.79 19.28 -16.86
C ILE A 300 -10.80 20.65 -17.55
N ASP A 301 -9.76 20.91 -18.34
CA ASP A 301 -9.73 22.03 -19.29
C ASP A 301 -10.26 21.52 -20.65
N GLU A 302 -11.48 21.92 -20.98
CA GLU A 302 -12.18 21.49 -22.20
C GLU A 302 -11.38 21.80 -23.48
N SER A 303 -10.57 22.85 -23.48
CA SER A 303 -9.75 23.23 -24.64
C SER A 303 -8.60 22.25 -24.93
N LYS A 304 -8.27 21.42 -23.94
CA LYS A 304 -7.20 20.41 -24.00
C LYS A 304 -7.72 18.98 -24.09
N VAL A 305 -9.04 18.76 -24.02
CA VAL A 305 -9.62 17.44 -24.15
C VAL A 305 -9.54 16.97 -25.59
N VAL A 306 -8.83 15.87 -25.83
CA VAL A 306 -8.71 15.25 -27.16
C VAL A 306 -9.54 13.97 -27.28
N HIS A 307 -9.96 13.38 -26.16
CA HIS A 307 -10.85 12.23 -26.10
C HIS A 307 -11.60 12.20 -24.77
N GLY A 308 -12.87 11.78 -24.78
CA GLY A 308 -13.70 11.65 -23.58
C GLY A 308 -14.34 12.99 -23.14
N GLY A 309 -14.24 13.35 -21.87
CA GLY A 309 -14.78 14.58 -21.29
C GLY A 309 -16.25 14.52 -20.86
N ALA A 310 -17.00 13.51 -21.28
CA ALA A 310 -18.40 13.33 -20.88
C ALA A 310 -18.51 13.03 -19.36
N ARG A 311 -19.57 13.59 -18.74
CA ARG A 311 -19.81 13.43 -17.28
C ARG A 311 -21.29 13.39 -16.99
N ASP A 312 -21.62 12.60 -15.99
CA ASP A 312 -22.96 12.49 -15.45
C ASP A 312 -22.92 12.68 -13.92
N ALA A 313 -23.48 13.80 -13.47
CA ALA A 313 -23.50 14.18 -12.06
C ALA A 313 -24.44 13.31 -11.22
N GLU A 314 -25.50 12.76 -11.81
CA GLU A 314 -26.46 11.93 -11.08
C GLU A 314 -25.84 10.59 -10.71
N SER A 315 -25.12 9.95 -11.63
CA SER A 315 -24.41 8.68 -11.40
C SER A 315 -23.00 8.87 -10.84
N CYS A 316 -22.50 10.09 -10.69
CA CYS A 316 -21.11 10.41 -10.36
C CYS A 316 -20.09 9.76 -11.33
N ARG A 317 -20.41 9.68 -12.63
CA ARG A 317 -19.53 9.10 -13.65
C ARG A 317 -18.84 10.17 -14.48
N ILE A 318 -17.54 9.95 -14.74
CA ILE A 318 -16.73 10.76 -15.66
C ILE A 318 -16.10 9.77 -16.65
N ALA A 319 -16.31 10.00 -17.94
CA ALA A 319 -15.73 9.15 -18.97
C ALA A 319 -14.18 9.19 -18.90
N PRO A 320 -13.49 8.13 -19.31
CA PRO A 320 -12.05 8.17 -19.53
C PRO A 320 -11.67 9.37 -20.38
N THR A 321 -10.90 10.30 -19.84
CA THR A 321 -10.63 11.61 -20.44
C THR A 321 -9.13 11.77 -20.68
N ILE A 322 -8.75 12.06 -21.91
CA ILE A 322 -7.37 12.35 -22.31
C ILE A 322 -7.25 13.84 -22.57
N MET A 323 -6.30 14.51 -21.93
CA MET A 323 -5.97 15.91 -22.12
C MET A 323 -4.57 16.02 -22.74
N ASP A 324 -4.45 16.73 -23.83
CA ASP A 324 -3.18 16.96 -24.55
C ASP A 324 -2.74 18.42 -24.51
N GLY A 325 -1.46 18.69 -24.79
CA GLY A 325 -0.89 20.02 -24.69
C GLY A 325 -0.88 20.56 -23.26
N VAL A 326 -0.85 19.66 -22.27
CA VAL A 326 -0.81 20.01 -20.85
C VAL A 326 0.59 20.51 -20.47
N VAL A 327 0.63 21.56 -19.65
CA VAL A 327 1.87 22.13 -19.10
C VAL A 327 1.89 22.03 -17.58
N ALA A 328 3.06 22.14 -16.98
CA ALA A 328 3.25 21.95 -15.53
C ALA A 328 2.45 22.94 -14.64
N SER A 329 2.04 24.08 -15.19
CA SER A 329 1.24 25.10 -14.48
C SER A 329 -0.28 24.87 -14.55
N ASP A 330 -0.75 23.90 -15.32
CA ASP A 330 -2.19 23.61 -15.43
C ASP A 330 -2.75 23.03 -14.12
N ALA A 331 -4.01 23.30 -13.84
CA ALA A 331 -4.67 22.87 -12.61
C ALA A 331 -4.58 21.34 -12.37
N VAL A 332 -4.70 20.55 -13.44
CA VAL A 332 -4.59 19.08 -13.42
C VAL A 332 -3.21 18.58 -12.96
N MET A 333 -2.17 19.44 -13.03
CA MET A 333 -0.81 19.12 -12.57
C MET A 333 -0.54 19.56 -11.13
N GLY A 334 -1.43 20.35 -10.52
CA GLY A 334 -1.24 20.93 -9.17
C GLY A 334 -1.41 19.96 -8.03
N GLU A 335 -2.16 18.85 -8.24
CA GLU A 335 -2.44 17.83 -7.22
C GLU A 335 -2.49 16.43 -7.84
N GLU A 336 -2.51 15.38 -7.01
CA GLU A 336 -2.82 14.02 -7.44
C GLU A 336 -4.26 13.97 -7.98
N ILE A 337 -4.43 13.49 -9.21
CA ILE A 337 -5.73 13.51 -9.88
C ILE A 337 -6.72 12.57 -9.19
N PHE A 338 -6.32 11.32 -8.95
CA PHE A 338 -7.16 10.28 -8.33
C PHE A 338 -8.53 10.14 -9.02
N GLY A 339 -8.49 10.07 -10.35
CA GLY A 339 -9.67 10.07 -11.21
C GLY A 339 -9.34 9.79 -12.67
N PRO A 340 -10.36 9.67 -13.55
CA PRO A 340 -10.21 9.18 -14.92
C PRO A 340 -9.78 10.28 -15.91
N ILE A 341 -8.79 11.09 -15.54
CA ILE A 341 -8.25 12.17 -16.36
C ILE A 341 -6.77 11.89 -16.58
N LEU A 342 -6.32 11.77 -17.83
CA LEU A 342 -4.95 11.49 -18.22
C LEU A 342 -4.35 12.67 -18.96
N PRO A 343 -3.60 13.55 -18.29
CA PRO A 343 -2.85 14.62 -18.95
C PRO A 343 -1.58 14.07 -19.61
N ILE A 344 -1.30 14.59 -20.82
CA ILE A 344 -0.13 14.23 -21.62
C ILE A 344 0.76 15.47 -21.76
N LEU A 345 2.03 15.32 -21.39
CA LEU A 345 3.10 16.31 -21.54
C LEU A 345 4.20 15.72 -22.41
N THR A 346 4.91 16.57 -23.16
CA THR A 346 6.00 16.15 -24.03
C THR A 346 7.37 16.48 -23.44
N PHE A 347 8.38 15.69 -23.81
CA PHE A 347 9.79 15.99 -23.56
C PHE A 347 10.63 15.73 -24.83
N GLU A 348 11.81 16.35 -24.92
CA GLU A 348 12.73 16.18 -26.05
C GLU A 348 13.85 15.17 -25.73
N THR A 349 14.31 15.12 -24.48
CA THR A 349 15.39 14.24 -24.06
C THR A 349 15.10 13.64 -22.68
N PHE A 350 15.61 12.44 -22.43
CA PHE A 350 15.47 11.79 -21.13
C PHE A 350 16.12 12.59 -19.98
N ASP A 351 17.11 13.45 -20.30
CA ASP A 351 17.70 14.39 -19.33
C ASP A 351 16.67 15.36 -18.78
N GLN A 352 15.77 15.88 -19.62
CA GLN A 352 14.67 16.75 -19.17
C GLN A 352 13.76 16.02 -18.18
N VAL A 353 13.45 14.75 -18.44
CA VAL A 353 12.64 13.92 -17.53
C VAL A 353 13.38 13.73 -16.21
N ALA A 354 14.63 13.28 -16.24
CA ALA A 354 15.41 13.03 -15.04
C ALA A 354 15.58 14.30 -14.19
N GLN A 355 15.88 15.44 -14.81
CA GLN A 355 16.01 16.73 -14.12
C GLN A 355 14.66 17.25 -13.62
N GLY A 356 13.60 17.12 -14.42
CA GLY A 356 12.26 17.59 -14.08
C GLY A 356 11.62 16.82 -12.91
N LEU A 357 12.04 15.59 -12.65
CA LEU A 357 11.57 14.77 -11.53
C LEU A 357 12.47 14.89 -10.28
N LYS A 358 13.74 15.27 -10.45
CA LYS A 358 14.65 15.52 -9.31
C LYS A 358 14.13 16.69 -8.46
N GLY A 359 14.09 16.51 -7.16
CA GLY A 359 13.64 17.53 -6.21
C GLY A 359 12.13 17.70 -6.08
N LYS A 360 11.33 16.96 -6.85
CA LYS A 360 9.87 16.86 -6.63
C LYS A 360 9.55 15.86 -5.53
N ALA A 361 8.31 15.94 -5.02
CA ALA A 361 7.75 14.94 -4.12
C ALA A 361 7.89 13.54 -4.74
N LYS A 362 8.37 12.59 -3.95
CA LYS A 362 8.62 11.22 -4.40
C LYS A 362 7.29 10.49 -4.55
N PRO A 363 6.92 10.04 -5.77
CA PRO A 363 5.64 9.39 -5.99
C PRO A 363 5.63 7.96 -5.42
N LEU A 364 4.44 7.43 -5.16
CA LEU A 364 4.27 6.05 -4.76
C LEU A 364 4.64 5.09 -5.89
N ALA A 365 4.33 5.45 -7.15
CA ALA A 365 4.73 4.66 -8.31
C ALA A 365 5.36 5.50 -9.42
N ALA A 366 6.19 4.86 -10.26
CA ALA A 366 6.68 5.42 -11.51
C ALA A 366 6.76 4.32 -12.60
N TYR A 367 6.56 4.72 -13.85
CA TYR A 367 6.49 3.80 -14.97
C TYR A 367 7.35 4.26 -16.12
N LEU A 368 8.01 3.32 -16.80
CA LEU A 368 8.79 3.58 -18.00
C LEU A 368 8.43 2.58 -19.08
N PHE A 369 8.02 3.06 -20.23
CA PHE A 369 7.91 2.29 -21.47
C PHE A 369 9.12 2.61 -22.34
N SER A 370 10.02 1.63 -22.49
CA SER A 370 11.29 1.78 -23.20
C SER A 370 11.88 0.42 -23.55
N SER A 371 12.66 0.35 -24.62
CA SER A 371 13.61 -0.73 -24.90
C SER A 371 15.07 -0.26 -24.84
N ASP A 372 15.31 1.02 -24.60
CA ASP A 372 16.64 1.60 -24.39
C ASP A 372 17.18 1.25 -23.01
N LYS A 373 18.27 0.46 -22.96
CA LYS A 373 18.87 0.00 -21.72
C LYS A 373 19.46 1.15 -20.88
N GLY A 374 19.92 2.22 -21.53
CA GLY A 374 20.44 3.40 -20.85
C GLY A 374 19.33 4.16 -20.13
N HIS A 375 18.17 4.33 -20.76
CA HIS A 375 17.00 4.94 -20.12
C HIS A 375 16.47 4.08 -18.99
N ILE A 376 16.42 2.74 -19.16
CA ILE A 376 16.00 1.81 -18.11
C ILE A 376 16.95 1.88 -16.91
N ASP A 377 18.27 1.89 -17.15
CA ASP A 377 19.27 2.00 -16.10
C ASP A 377 19.13 3.32 -15.33
N ARG A 378 19.01 4.44 -16.03
CA ARG A 378 18.79 5.74 -15.43
C ARG A 378 17.49 5.85 -14.67
N PHE A 379 16.39 5.30 -15.19
CA PHE A 379 15.10 5.26 -14.51
C PHE A 379 15.20 4.55 -13.15
N THR A 380 15.91 3.42 -13.10
CA THR A 380 16.03 2.62 -11.89
C THR A 380 17.05 3.16 -10.88
N HIS A 381 18.09 3.88 -11.33
CA HIS A 381 19.17 4.36 -10.46
C HIS A 381 19.07 5.85 -10.09
N GLU A 382 18.53 6.70 -10.98
CA GLU A 382 18.50 8.15 -10.75
C GLU A 382 17.19 8.65 -10.14
N LEU A 383 16.05 7.96 -10.38
CA LEU A 383 14.75 8.40 -9.91
C LEU A 383 14.36 7.71 -8.60
N GLN A 384 13.73 8.46 -7.70
CA GLN A 384 13.26 7.92 -6.41
C GLN A 384 11.73 7.85 -6.39
N PHE A 385 11.20 6.65 -6.18
CA PHE A 385 9.79 6.35 -6.08
C PHE A 385 9.58 5.10 -5.20
N GLY A 386 8.35 4.81 -4.76
CA GLY A 386 8.05 3.64 -3.95
C GLY A 386 8.26 2.33 -4.70
N GLY A 387 7.58 2.16 -5.81
CA GLY A 387 7.69 1.00 -6.70
C GLY A 387 7.32 1.35 -8.13
N GLY A 388 7.42 0.40 -9.07
CA GLY A 388 7.10 0.73 -10.46
C GLY A 388 7.26 -0.43 -11.43
N CYS A 389 7.00 -0.15 -12.72
CA CYS A 389 7.15 -1.14 -13.77
C CYS A 389 7.96 -0.58 -14.95
N ILE A 390 8.67 -1.48 -15.61
CA ILE A 390 9.23 -1.25 -16.95
C ILE A 390 8.31 -1.95 -17.93
N ASN A 391 7.84 -1.22 -18.94
CA ASN A 391 6.92 -1.68 -19.98
C ASN A 391 5.57 -2.20 -19.47
N ASP A 392 5.18 -1.83 -18.26
CA ASP A 392 3.83 -2.05 -17.72
C ASP A 392 3.47 -0.97 -16.70
N VAL A 393 2.27 -1.04 -16.12
CA VAL A 393 1.80 -0.17 -15.05
C VAL A 393 1.07 -0.99 -13.99
N VAL A 394 0.97 -0.49 -12.79
CA VAL A 394 0.26 -0.98 -11.60
C VAL A 394 0.60 -2.40 -11.10
N ILE A 395 0.97 -3.34 -11.96
CA ILE A 395 1.11 -4.77 -11.61
C ILE A 395 2.20 -5.09 -10.58
N HIS A 396 3.12 -4.17 -10.28
CA HIS A 396 4.18 -4.38 -9.28
C HIS A 396 3.63 -4.61 -7.86
N LEU A 397 2.39 -4.19 -7.59
CA LEU A 397 1.72 -4.42 -6.31
C LEU A 397 1.01 -5.79 -6.21
N ALA A 398 0.75 -6.45 -7.35
CA ALA A 398 -0.06 -7.67 -7.39
C ALA A 398 0.74 -8.94 -7.05
N THR A 399 1.62 -8.88 -6.05
CA THR A 399 2.43 -10.02 -5.62
C THR A 399 2.83 -9.91 -4.14
N SER A 400 2.73 -11.04 -3.42
CA SER A 400 3.21 -11.14 -2.03
C SER A 400 4.73 -11.36 -1.93
N GLU A 401 5.44 -11.49 -3.08
CA GLU A 401 6.90 -11.70 -3.09
C GLU A 401 7.71 -10.41 -3.06
N MET A 402 7.09 -9.27 -3.40
CA MET A 402 7.72 -7.95 -3.35
C MET A 402 6.98 -7.06 -2.33
N ALA A 403 7.76 -6.24 -1.63
CA ALA A 403 7.18 -5.22 -0.76
C ALA A 403 6.47 -4.14 -1.58
N PHE A 404 5.37 -3.64 -1.06
CA PHE A 404 4.70 -2.43 -1.53
C PHE A 404 4.81 -1.34 -0.47
N GLY A 405 5.14 -0.12 -0.87
CA GLY A 405 5.28 1.00 0.04
C GLY A 405 5.91 2.23 -0.60
N GLY A 406 5.64 3.39 -0.01
CA GLY A 406 6.12 4.68 -0.46
C GLY A 406 7.43 5.12 0.17
N VAL A 407 7.93 6.27 -0.27
CA VAL A 407 9.13 6.93 0.25
C VAL A 407 8.91 8.45 0.34
N GLY A 408 9.28 9.06 1.47
CA GLY A 408 9.09 10.49 1.68
C GLY A 408 7.60 10.87 1.72
N GLU A 409 7.16 11.70 0.77
CA GLU A 409 5.79 12.19 0.71
C GLU A 409 4.76 11.12 0.33
N SER A 410 5.19 10.02 -0.31
CA SER A 410 4.32 8.91 -0.67
C SER A 410 4.17 7.86 0.42
N GLY A 411 4.94 7.94 1.51
CA GLY A 411 4.78 7.03 2.63
C GLY A 411 6.05 6.69 3.38
N MET A 412 5.91 5.78 4.34
CA MET A 412 7.01 5.21 5.10
C MET A 412 6.69 3.77 5.47
N GLY A 413 7.71 2.90 5.38
CA GLY A 413 7.53 1.48 5.58
C GLY A 413 7.06 0.78 4.32
N GLY A 414 6.31 -0.30 4.49
CA GLY A 414 5.77 -1.10 3.40
C GLY A 414 5.26 -2.44 3.91
N TYR A 415 4.45 -3.12 3.11
CA TYR A 415 3.78 -4.37 3.47
C TYR A 415 3.76 -5.34 2.28
N HIS A 416 2.90 -6.32 2.27
CA HIS A 416 2.80 -7.53 1.46
C HIS A 416 3.83 -8.60 1.83
N GLY A 417 3.35 -9.81 1.94
CA GLY A 417 4.14 -11.02 2.15
C GLY A 417 5.08 -10.94 3.34
N LYS A 418 6.32 -11.32 3.11
CA LYS A 418 7.34 -11.27 4.16
C LYS A 418 7.49 -9.89 4.78
N ARG A 419 7.42 -8.82 3.97
CA ARG A 419 7.55 -7.44 4.46
C ARG A 419 6.40 -7.04 5.36
N GLY A 420 5.16 -7.47 5.03
CA GLY A 420 3.98 -7.25 5.85
C GLY A 420 4.12 -7.90 7.23
N PHE A 421 4.51 -9.17 7.28
CA PHE A 421 4.82 -9.83 8.55
C PHE A 421 5.90 -9.08 9.35
N GLU A 422 6.96 -8.62 8.69
CA GLU A 422 8.06 -7.87 9.34
C GLU A 422 7.59 -6.49 9.81
N ALA A 423 6.73 -5.80 9.06
CA ALA A 423 6.17 -4.50 9.43
C ALA A 423 5.35 -4.57 10.73
N PHE A 424 4.57 -5.64 10.92
CA PHE A 424 3.78 -5.88 12.13
C PHE A 424 4.55 -6.61 13.23
N SER A 425 5.88 -6.72 13.12
CA SER A 425 6.73 -7.42 14.08
C SER A 425 7.92 -6.58 14.53
N HIS A 426 8.24 -6.65 15.82
CA HIS A 426 9.55 -6.22 16.32
C HIS A 426 10.52 -7.39 16.30
N VAL A 427 11.72 -7.19 15.77
CA VAL A 427 12.75 -8.21 15.72
C VAL A 427 13.74 -8.01 16.87
N LYS A 428 13.68 -8.86 17.88
CA LYS A 428 14.63 -8.85 18.99
C LYS A 428 15.86 -9.70 18.69
N SER A 429 17.02 -9.20 19.07
CA SER A 429 18.33 -9.88 18.93
C SER A 429 18.75 -10.47 20.26
N ILE A 430 19.10 -11.74 20.28
CA ILE A 430 19.46 -12.50 21.49
C ILE A 430 20.86 -13.13 21.29
N VAL A 431 21.70 -12.98 22.31
CA VAL A 431 22.93 -13.72 22.45
C VAL A 431 22.79 -14.68 23.64
N ASP A 432 22.70 -15.98 23.37
CA ASP A 432 22.72 -17.03 24.38
C ASP A 432 24.18 -17.39 24.72
N LYS A 433 24.73 -16.73 25.73
CA LYS A 433 26.11 -16.93 26.19
C LYS A 433 26.20 -18.16 27.10
N LYS A 434 27.14 -19.06 26.80
CA LYS A 434 27.44 -20.21 27.67
C LYS A 434 28.15 -19.76 28.94
N THR A 435 27.84 -20.45 30.06
CA THR A 435 28.33 -20.06 31.37
C THR A 435 29.63 -20.78 31.79
N TRP A 436 30.04 -21.79 31.00
CA TRP A 436 31.26 -22.56 31.27
C TRP A 436 32.54 -21.82 30.82
N LEU A 437 32.42 -20.77 30.03
CA LEU A 437 33.55 -19.94 29.59
C LEU A 437 33.19 -18.46 29.77
N ASP A 438 34.09 -17.77 30.49
CA ASP A 438 34.07 -16.32 30.57
C ASP A 438 35.47 -15.78 30.20
N LEU A 439 35.47 -14.63 29.49
CA LEU A 439 36.68 -14.03 29.00
C LEU A 439 37.11 -12.89 29.94
N PRO A 440 38.17 -13.05 30.74
CA PRO A 440 38.56 -12.07 31.74
C PRO A 440 38.91 -10.71 31.17
N MET A 441 39.31 -10.64 29.89
CA MET A 441 39.66 -9.40 29.20
C MET A 441 38.52 -8.37 29.06
N ARG A 442 37.28 -8.80 29.31
CA ARG A 442 36.08 -7.90 29.24
C ARG A 442 35.86 -7.11 30.53
N TYR A 443 36.53 -7.47 31.61
CA TYR A 443 36.34 -6.89 32.95
C TYR A 443 37.49 -5.99 33.36
N GLN A 444 37.20 -4.98 34.18
CA GLN A 444 38.23 -4.18 34.83
C GLN A 444 38.95 -4.98 35.91
N PRO A 445 40.23 -4.60 36.21
CA PRO A 445 41.00 -3.50 35.64
C PRO A 445 41.60 -3.86 34.26
N TYR A 446 41.59 -2.88 33.31
CA TYR A 446 42.14 -3.03 31.93
C TYR A 446 43.67 -2.81 31.91
N SER A 447 44.40 -3.55 32.70
CA SER A 447 45.84 -3.36 32.89
C SER A 447 46.72 -4.36 32.11
N SER A 448 46.15 -5.32 31.39
CA SER A 448 46.90 -6.36 30.71
C SER A 448 47.16 -6.02 29.24
N ALA A 449 48.41 -5.77 28.89
CA ALA A 449 48.82 -5.57 27.48
C ALA A 449 48.56 -6.81 26.58
N LEU A 450 48.50 -8.02 27.17
CA LEU A 450 48.11 -9.23 26.45
C LEU A 450 46.63 -9.20 26.06
N TYR A 451 45.77 -8.78 26.98
CA TYR A 451 44.32 -8.69 26.70
C TYR A 451 44.03 -7.60 25.68
N GLU A 452 44.73 -6.49 25.72
CA GLU A 452 44.64 -5.44 24.69
C GLU A 452 45.00 -5.98 23.30
N LYS A 453 46.09 -6.72 23.15
CA LYS A 453 46.44 -7.36 21.88
C LYS A 453 45.38 -8.35 21.38
N LEU A 454 44.85 -9.17 22.28
CA LEU A 454 43.77 -10.11 21.95
C LEU A 454 42.51 -9.40 21.48
N LEU A 455 42.12 -8.30 22.13
CA LEU A 455 40.99 -7.49 21.70
C LEU A 455 41.17 -6.95 20.29
N HIS A 456 42.39 -6.47 19.94
CA HIS A 456 42.69 -6.01 18.59
C HIS A 456 42.59 -7.12 17.53
N VAL A 457 42.82 -8.37 17.89
CA VAL A 457 42.63 -9.52 16.99
C VAL A 457 41.14 -9.90 16.84
N PHE A 458 40.37 -9.84 17.94
CA PHE A 458 38.95 -10.26 17.93
C PHE A 458 38.00 -9.24 17.37
N LEU A 459 38.36 -7.95 17.38
CA LEU A 459 37.50 -6.84 16.94
C LEU A 459 37.87 -6.26 15.55
N ARG A 460 38.73 -6.95 14.80
CA ARG A 460 39.13 -6.56 13.43
C ARG A 460 38.44 -7.38 12.35
#